data_b4126687837a5c634c33caaa90b27789
#
_entry.id   b4126687837a5c634c33caaa90b27789
#
_cell.length_a   1.000
_cell.length_b   1.000
_cell.length_c   1.000
_cell.angle_alpha   90.00
_cell.angle_beta   90.00
_cell.angle_gamma   90.00
#
_symmetry.space_group_name_H-M   'P 1'
#
loop_
_entity.id
_entity.type
_entity.pdbx_description
1 polymer ?
#
loop_
_entity_poly.entity_id
_entity_poly.type
_entity_poly.pdbx_seq_one_letter_code
_entity_poly.pdbx_strand_id
1 'polypeptide(L)'
;LEKKILLLSSGLSWRPLIHVKDISRAIYWSILYNSNKNFLAINIGSDKWNFRIIDLAKKISKIIPGTRVLINSHSNHDKRSYRVNFNLFKKLAPKHQPSMNFKKAVTEMANFLRKEKKNLKNFRNSPKWSRLSCLKYLIDKKKINKKLYQTKRI
;
A
#
# COMPACT_ATOMS: atom_id res chain seq x y z
N LEU A 1 14.66 11.82 1.05
CA LEU A 1 13.36 11.75 1.73
C LEU A 1 13.11 13.08 2.43
N GLU A 2 11.90 13.60 2.28
CA GLU A 2 11.47 14.86 2.91
C GLU A 2 11.18 14.63 4.38
N LYS A 3 11.90 14.34 5.25
CA LYS A 3 11.73 14.11 6.70
C LYS A 3 10.38 14.62 7.31
N LYS A 4 9.30 14.50 6.54
CA LYS A 4 7.93 14.87 6.96
C LYS A 4 6.89 13.89 6.42
N ILE A 5 5.90 13.57 7.21
CA ILE A 5 4.69 12.83 6.84
C ILE A 5 3.53 13.79 6.97
N LEU A 6 2.92 14.19 5.86
CA LEU A 6 1.74 15.05 5.85
C LEU A 6 0.49 14.19 5.78
N LEU A 7 -0.32 14.21 6.83
CA LEU A 7 -1.66 13.63 6.83
C LEU A 7 -2.63 14.65 6.26
N LEU A 8 -3.35 14.25 5.21
CA LEU A 8 -4.38 15.08 4.56
C LEU A 8 -5.74 14.98 5.25
N SER A 9 -5.78 14.43 6.46
CA SER A 9 -6.98 14.25 7.29
C SER A 9 -6.59 14.11 8.75
N SER A 10 -7.57 13.98 9.66
CA SER A 10 -7.32 13.70 11.10
C SER A 10 -6.50 12.44 11.35
N GLY A 11 -6.44 11.53 10.37
CA GLY A 11 -5.73 10.26 10.48
C GLY A 11 -6.43 9.23 11.37
N LEU A 12 -7.68 9.44 11.77
CA LEU A 12 -8.43 8.52 12.65
C LEU A 12 -8.95 7.27 11.93
N SER A 13 -9.02 7.29 10.60
CA SER A 13 -9.49 6.16 9.81
C SER A 13 -8.59 4.94 9.96
N TRP A 14 -9.20 3.77 10.14
CA TRP A 14 -8.53 2.48 10.19
C TRP A 14 -8.22 1.95 8.80
N ARG A 15 -7.04 1.35 8.66
CA ARG A 15 -6.61 0.64 7.45
C ARG A 15 -5.82 -0.61 7.82
N PRO A 16 -6.15 -1.77 7.25
CA PRO A 16 -5.31 -2.95 7.31
C PRO A 16 -4.11 -2.77 6.37
N LEU A 17 -2.96 -3.23 6.80
CA LEU A 17 -1.75 -3.29 5.99
C LEU A 17 -1.21 -4.71 5.97
N ILE A 18 -0.46 -5.01 4.93
CA ILE A 18 0.30 -6.26 4.81
C ILE A 18 1.55 -6.00 3.98
N HIS A 19 2.63 -6.68 4.29
CA HIS A 19 3.86 -6.60 3.51
C HIS A 19 3.77 -7.49 2.27
N VAL A 20 4.36 -7.03 1.15
CA VAL A 20 4.29 -7.74 -0.14
C VAL A 20 4.82 -9.18 -0.06
N LYS A 21 5.87 -9.44 0.71
CA LYS A 21 6.41 -10.80 0.93
C LYS A 21 5.39 -11.72 1.64
N ASP A 22 4.60 -11.18 2.55
CA ASP A 22 3.56 -11.94 3.24
C ASP A 22 2.36 -12.20 2.32
N ILE A 23 2.01 -11.25 1.43
CA ILE A 23 1.03 -11.49 0.35
C ILE A 23 1.50 -12.60 -0.58
N SER A 24 2.76 -12.56 -1.02
CA SER A 24 3.33 -13.59 -1.92
C SER A 24 3.26 -14.99 -1.30
N ARG A 25 3.56 -15.11 0.00
CA ARG A 25 3.43 -16.37 0.74
C ARG A 25 1.99 -16.85 0.83
N ALA A 26 1.05 -15.93 1.00
CA ALA A 26 -0.37 -16.29 1.06
C ALA A 26 -0.91 -16.70 -0.33
N ILE A 27 -0.45 -16.06 -1.41
CA ILE A 27 -0.76 -16.49 -2.79
C ILE A 27 -0.19 -17.89 -3.03
N TYR A 28 1.07 -18.14 -2.67
CA TYR A 28 1.67 -19.48 -2.78
C TYR A 28 0.86 -20.52 -2.01
N TRP A 29 0.46 -20.22 -0.77
CA TRP A 29 -0.42 -21.10 -0.01
C TRP A 29 -1.75 -21.35 -0.74
N SER A 30 -2.38 -20.31 -1.30
CA SER A 30 -3.69 -20.44 -1.95
C SER A 30 -3.65 -21.33 -3.20
N ILE A 31 -2.52 -21.39 -3.91
CA ILE A 31 -2.30 -22.30 -5.06
C ILE A 31 -2.27 -23.75 -4.59
N LEU A 32 -1.69 -24.01 -3.41
CA LEU A 32 -1.55 -25.37 -2.86
C LEU A 32 -2.75 -25.80 -2.00
N TYR A 33 -3.61 -24.84 -1.65
CA TYR A 33 -4.74 -25.09 -0.76
C TYR A 33 -5.88 -25.80 -1.51
N ASN A 34 -6.13 -27.04 -1.17
CA ASN A 34 -7.28 -27.78 -1.69
C ASN A 34 -8.51 -27.49 -0.84
N SER A 35 -9.52 -26.84 -1.42
CA SER A 35 -10.79 -26.53 -0.78
C SER A 35 -11.89 -27.42 -1.31
N ASN A 36 -12.73 -27.96 -0.43
CA ASN A 36 -13.96 -28.65 -0.82
C ASN A 36 -15.06 -27.68 -1.30
N LYS A 37 -14.78 -26.37 -1.35
CA LYS A 37 -15.71 -25.34 -1.80
C LYS A 37 -15.33 -24.83 -3.19
N ASN A 38 -16.31 -24.66 -4.05
CA ASN A 38 -16.11 -24.07 -5.38
C ASN A 38 -15.60 -22.62 -5.36
N PHE A 39 -15.89 -21.90 -4.27
CA PHE A 39 -15.44 -20.54 -4.06
C PHE A 39 -15.16 -20.27 -2.59
N LEU A 40 -14.05 -19.59 -2.31
CA LEU A 40 -13.66 -19.21 -0.95
C LEU A 40 -12.98 -17.83 -0.97
N ALA A 41 -13.64 -16.83 -0.35
CA ALA A 41 -13.07 -15.51 -0.13
C ALA A 41 -12.45 -15.44 1.27
N ILE A 42 -11.19 -14.99 1.35
CA ILE A 42 -10.43 -14.92 2.61
C ILE A 42 -9.73 -13.57 2.70
N ASN A 43 -9.85 -12.93 3.86
CA ASN A 43 -9.03 -11.77 4.19
C ASN A 43 -7.64 -12.23 4.62
N ILE A 44 -6.60 -11.76 3.93
CA ILE A 44 -5.21 -12.09 4.19
C ILE A 44 -4.52 -10.94 4.92
N GLY A 45 -3.90 -11.23 6.05
CA GLY A 45 -3.21 -10.22 6.85
C GLY A 45 -3.05 -10.61 8.32
N SER A 46 -2.85 -9.62 9.16
CA SER A 46 -2.71 -9.79 10.61
C SER A 46 -3.45 -8.68 11.36
N ASP A 47 -4.17 -9.05 12.42
CA ASP A 47 -4.87 -8.08 13.28
C ASP A 47 -3.93 -7.02 13.86
N LYS A 48 -2.65 -7.39 14.05
CA LYS A 48 -1.59 -6.49 14.53
C LYS A 48 -1.27 -5.36 13.54
N TRP A 49 -1.68 -5.50 12.27
CA TRP A 49 -1.43 -4.52 11.21
C TRP A 49 -2.71 -3.79 10.77
N ASN A 50 -3.75 -3.81 11.58
CA ASN A 50 -4.84 -2.85 11.52
C ASN A 50 -4.37 -1.57 12.23
N PHE A 51 -4.18 -0.47 11.50
CA PHE A 51 -3.70 0.80 12.06
C PHE A 51 -4.68 1.93 11.82
N ARG A 52 -4.81 2.85 12.76
CA ARG A 52 -5.23 4.21 12.44
C ARG A 52 -4.08 4.90 11.72
N ILE A 53 -4.38 5.70 10.72
CA ILE A 53 -3.36 6.37 9.89
C ILE A 53 -2.44 7.25 10.74
N ILE A 54 -2.97 7.92 11.76
CA ILE A 54 -2.17 8.73 12.69
C ILE A 54 -1.17 7.88 13.49
N ASP A 55 -1.61 6.69 13.96
CA ASP A 55 -0.74 5.79 14.72
C ASP A 55 0.34 5.17 13.84
N LEU A 56 0.00 4.86 12.59
CA LEU A 56 0.94 4.43 11.57
C LEU A 56 2.01 5.49 11.32
N ALA A 57 1.60 6.74 11.10
CA ALA A 57 2.53 7.86 10.89
C ALA A 57 3.47 8.07 12.08
N LYS A 58 2.93 8.05 13.31
CA LYS A 58 3.72 8.13 14.55
C LYS A 58 4.70 6.96 14.70
N LYS A 59 4.29 5.72 14.36
CA LYS A 59 5.19 4.56 14.39
C LYS A 59 6.32 4.69 13.37
N ILE A 60 6.03 5.16 12.16
CA ILE A 60 7.04 5.38 11.13
C ILE A 60 8.02 6.47 11.56
N SER A 61 7.54 7.59 12.11
CA SER A 61 8.41 8.70 12.54
C SER A 61 9.37 8.29 13.66
N LYS A 62 8.97 7.35 14.54
CA LYS A 62 9.86 6.77 15.57
C LYS A 62 10.95 5.88 14.98
N ILE A 63 10.69 5.24 13.83
CA ILE A 63 11.65 4.33 13.17
C ILE A 63 12.62 5.12 12.28
N ILE A 64 12.13 6.20 11.63
CA ILE A 64 12.93 7.02 10.71
C ILE A 64 13.30 8.32 11.40
N PRO A 65 14.56 8.45 11.89
CA PRO A 65 14.98 9.63 12.67
C PRO A 65 14.79 10.95 11.92
N GLY A 66 14.35 11.97 12.66
CA GLY A 66 14.13 13.32 12.14
C GLY A 66 12.85 13.48 11.31
N THR A 67 11.99 12.45 11.22
CA THR A 67 10.71 12.54 10.51
C THR A 67 9.65 13.19 11.41
N ARG A 68 9.02 14.25 10.92
CA ARG A 68 7.91 14.96 11.60
C ARG A 68 6.56 14.53 11.01
N VAL A 69 5.55 14.40 11.86
CA VAL A 69 4.17 14.15 11.45
C VAL A 69 3.41 15.46 11.49
N LEU A 70 2.84 15.86 10.37
CA LEU A 70 2.02 17.06 10.21
C LEU A 70 0.60 16.63 9.85
N ILE A 71 -0.40 17.32 10.40
CA ILE A 71 -1.82 17.01 10.15
C ILE A 71 -2.45 18.25 9.49
N ASN A 72 -3.04 18.03 8.32
CA ASN A 72 -3.89 19.03 7.67
C ASN A 72 -5.35 18.65 7.88
N SER A 73 -5.99 19.25 8.89
CA SER A 73 -7.37 18.94 9.28
C SER A 73 -8.43 19.50 8.31
N HIS A 74 -8.06 20.41 7.42
CA HIS A 74 -9.00 21.12 6.53
C HIS A 74 -9.26 20.41 5.19
N SER A 75 -8.68 19.23 4.94
CA SER A 75 -8.89 18.51 3.70
C SER A 75 -10.09 17.56 3.78
N ASN A 76 -10.80 17.38 2.65
CA ASN A 76 -11.88 16.41 2.53
C ASN A 76 -11.40 15.01 2.89
N HIS A 77 -12.07 14.39 3.87
CA HIS A 77 -11.69 13.08 4.40
C HIS A 77 -12.19 11.96 3.51
N ASP A 78 -11.34 10.96 3.28
CA ASP A 78 -11.83 9.63 2.97
C ASP A 78 -12.55 9.09 4.22
N LYS A 79 -13.89 9.11 4.19
CA LYS A 79 -14.74 8.69 5.30
C LYS A 79 -14.72 7.18 5.54
N ARG A 80 -14.15 6.40 4.62
CA ARG A 80 -14.04 4.96 4.78
C ARG A 80 -13.10 4.65 5.94
N SER A 81 -13.59 3.86 6.89
CA SER A 81 -12.81 3.39 8.04
C SER A 81 -13.24 1.97 8.34
N TYR A 82 -12.30 1.04 8.30
CA TYR A 82 -12.60 -0.37 8.55
C TYR A 82 -11.39 -1.10 9.15
N ARG A 83 -11.70 -2.04 10.03
CA ARG A 83 -10.77 -3.04 10.55
C ARG A 83 -11.14 -4.38 9.93
N VAL A 84 -10.13 -5.17 9.64
CA VAL A 84 -10.33 -6.49 9.02
C VAL A 84 -10.02 -7.57 10.05
N ASN A 85 -10.87 -8.61 10.07
CA ASN A 85 -10.67 -9.82 10.84
C ASN A 85 -9.97 -10.86 9.96
N PHE A 86 -8.92 -11.48 10.48
CA PHE A 86 -8.11 -12.46 9.79
C PHE A 86 -8.20 -13.88 10.39
N ASN A 87 -9.20 -14.14 11.24
CA ASN A 87 -9.31 -15.44 11.94
C ASN A 87 -9.48 -16.62 10.99
N LEU A 88 -10.22 -16.43 9.88
CA LEU A 88 -10.36 -17.49 8.88
C LEU A 88 -9.01 -17.84 8.26
N PHE A 89 -8.20 -16.84 7.89
CA PHE A 89 -6.85 -17.07 7.38
C PHE A 89 -5.94 -17.75 8.42
N LYS A 90 -6.03 -17.35 9.68
CA LYS A 90 -5.28 -18.02 10.76
C LYS A 90 -5.64 -19.50 10.88
N LYS A 91 -6.94 -19.83 10.77
CA LYS A 91 -7.44 -21.21 10.86
C LYS A 91 -6.99 -22.06 9.68
N LEU A 92 -7.10 -21.53 8.46
CA LEU A 92 -6.84 -22.30 7.25
C LEU A 92 -5.35 -22.37 6.86
N ALA A 93 -4.56 -21.35 7.20
CA ALA A 93 -3.17 -21.22 6.82
C ALA A 93 -2.23 -20.96 8.03
N PRO A 94 -2.24 -21.80 9.09
CA PRO A 94 -1.47 -21.52 10.32
C PRO A 94 0.03 -21.39 10.08
N LYS A 95 0.59 -22.15 9.12
CA LYS A 95 2.01 -22.14 8.74
C LYS A 95 2.38 -20.99 7.78
N HIS A 96 1.40 -20.25 7.25
CA HIS A 96 1.63 -19.18 6.24
C HIS A 96 1.23 -17.80 6.75
N GLN A 97 1.16 -17.64 8.08
CA GLN A 97 0.81 -16.36 8.69
C GLN A 97 1.84 -15.27 8.38
N PRO A 98 1.43 -13.98 8.30
CA PRO A 98 2.35 -12.87 8.13
C PRO A 98 3.46 -12.88 9.19
N SER A 99 4.70 -12.85 8.73
CA SER A 99 5.91 -12.93 9.57
C SER A 99 6.75 -11.66 9.54
N MET A 100 6.44 -10.72 8.64
CA MET A 100 7.20 -9.49 8.51
C MET A 100 7.06 -8.62 9.76
N ASN A 101 8.21 -8.23 10.32
CA ASN A 101 8.26 -7.28 11.42
C ASN A 101 8.05 -5.85 10.89
N PHE A 102 7.25 -5.03 11.58
CA PHE A 102 6.91 -3.68 11.14
C PHE A 102 8.15 -2.77 11.01
N LYS A 103 9.07 -2.80 11.98
CA LYS A 103 10.32 -2.02 11.93
C LYS A 103 11.16 -2.42 10.71
N LYS A 104 11.30 -3.73 10.46
CA LYS A 104 12.03 -4.27 9.30
C LYS A 104 11.39 -3.81 7.99
N ALA A 105 10.07 -3.89 7.86
CA ALA A 105 9.34 -3.44 6.67
C ALA A 105 9.55 -1.95 6.39
N VAL A 106 9.43 -1.10 7.42
CA VAL A 106 9.65 0.35 7.29
C VAL A 106 11.10 0.66 6.91
N THR A 107 12.07 -0.02 7.53
CA THR A 107 13.50 0.18 7.24
C THR A 107 13.86 -0.27 5.82
N GLU A 108 13.35 -1.44 5.39
CA GLU A 108 13.56 -1.96 4.03
C GLU A 108 13.03 -0.97 2.98
N MET A 109 11.80 -0.50 3.17
CA MET A 109 11.20 0.51 2.28
C MET A 109 11.98 1.82 2.28
N ALA A 110 12.38 2.32 3.45
CA ALA A 110 13.16 3.56 3.54
C ALA A 110 14.51 3.45 2.84
N ASN A 111 15.19 2.32 2.97
CA ASN A 111 16.47 2.07 2.32
C ASN A 111 16.31 2.00 0.79
N PHE A 112 15.28 1.30 0.32
CA PHE A 112 14.93 1.27 -1.10
C PHE A 112 14.68 2.69 -1.65
N LEU A 113 13.83 3.48 -0.98
CA LEU A 113 13.51 4.84 -1.40
C LEU A 113 14.74 5.77 -1.38
N ARG A 114 15.68 5.58 -0.46
CA ARG A 114 16.94 6.34 -0.44
C ARG A 114 17.82 5.99 -1.63
N LYS A 115 17.95 4.69 -1.95
CA LYS A 115 18.71 4.21 -3.10
C LYS A 115 18.13 4.75 -4.41
N GLU A 116 16.80 4.74 -4.54
CA GLU A 116 16.09 5.18 -5.73
C GLU A 116 15.81 6.70 -5.79
N LYS A 117 16.36 7.50 -4.88
CA LYS A 117 16.05 8.93 -4.74
C LYS A 117 16.14 9.71 -6.04
N LYS A 118 17.13 9.44 -6.89
CA LYS A 118 17.29 10.11 -8.20
C LYS A 118 16.15 9.77 -9.15
N ASN A 119 15.72 8.51 -9.17
CA ASN A 119 14.66 7.99 -10.04
C ASN A 119 13.26 8.40 -9.56
N LEU A 120 13.12 8.74 -8.27
CA LEU A 120 11.85 9.11 -7.65
C LEU A 120 11.59 10.62 -7.62
N LYS A 121 12.46 11.44 -8.22
CA LYS A 121 12.23 12.89 -8.33
C LYS A 121 10.90 13.11 -9.07
N ASN A 122 9.99 13.85 -8.45
CA ASN A 122 8.64 14.12 -8.96
C ASN A 122 7.77 12.84 -9.25
N PHE A 123 8.01 11.74 -8.53
CA PHE A 123 7.38 10.45 -8.80
C PHE A 123 5.83 10.51 -8.80
N ARG A 124 5.22 11.38 -7.98
CA ARG A 124 3.75 11.51 -7.90
C ARG A 124 3.11 11.99 -9.20
N ASN A 125 3.83 12.82 -9.97
CA ASN A 125 3.36 13.40 -11.22
C ASN A 125 4.04 12.79 -12.45
N SER A 126 4.94 11.84 -12.25
CA SER A 126 5.67 11.21 -13.35
C SER A 126 4.82 10.13 -14.03
N PRO A 127 4.72 10.12 -15.36
CA PRO A 127 4.06 9.03 -16.11
C PRO A 127 4.65 7.65 -15.81
N LYS A 128 5.92 7.58 -15.43
CA LYS A 128 6.60 6.33 -15.07
C LYS A 128 6.06 5.69 -13.79
N TRP A 129 5.57 6.51 -12.82
CA TRP A 129 5.25 6.04 -11.47
C TRP A 129 3.78 6.23 -11.09
N SER A 130 3.07 7.09 -11.81
CA SER A 130 1.66 7.39 -11.58
C SER A 130 0.83 6.93 -12.76
N ARG A 131 -0.06 5.95 -12.53
CA ARG A 131 -0.98 5.45 -13.56
C ARG A 131 -1.81 6.57 -14.18
N LEU A 132 -2.34 7.49 -13.36
CA LEU A 132 -3.13 8.62 -13.87
C LEU A 132 -2.29 9.55 -14.74
N SER A 133 -1.07 9.86 -14.32
CA SER A 133 -0.14 10.68 -15.11
C SER A 133 0.27 9.98 -16.40
N CYS A 134 0.44 8.65 -16.36
CA CYS A 134 0.71 7.84 -17.56
C CYS A 134 -0.45 7.90 -18.55
N LEU A 135 -1.68 7.71 -18.10
CA LEU A 135 -2.86 7.79 -18.96
C LEU A 135 -3.02 9.18 -19.58
N LYS A 136 -2.87 10.25 -18.79
CA LYS A 136 -2.88 11.63 -19.30
C LYS A 136 -1.82 11.83 -20.38
N TYR A 137 -0.58 11.44 -20.09
CA TYR A 137 0.53 11.50 -21.05
C TYR A 137 0.22 10.76 -22.36
N LEU A 138 -0.35 9.56 -22.29
CA LEU A 138 -0.69 8.76 -23.48
C LEU A 138 -1.82 9.41 -24.30
N ILE A 139 -2.80 10.04 -23.64
CA ILE A 139 -3.87 10.80 -24.29
C ILE A 139 -3.29 12.04 -25.00
N ASP A 140 -2.46 12.82 -24.29
CA ASP A 140 -1.82 14.03 -24.82
C ASP A 140 -0.92 13.71 -26.02
N LYS A 141 -0.23 12.57 -25.98
CA LYS A 141 0.57 12.05 -27.11
C LYS A 141 -0.25 11.37 -28.20
N LYS A 142 -1.58 11.39 -28.09
CA LYS A 142 -2.52 10.74 -29.05
C LYS A 142 -2.21 9.24 -29.27
N LYS A 143 -1.63 8.57 -28.28
CA LYS A 143 -1.41 7.11 -28.33
C LYS A 143 -2.67 6.33 -27.96
N ILE A 144 -3.50 6.91 -27.10
CA ILE A 144 -4.83 6.44 -26.76
C ILE A 144 -5.82 7.59 -26.86
N ASN A 145 -7.09 7.30 -27.13
CA ASN A 145 -8.16 8.29 -27.10
C ASN A 145 -8.74 8.47 -25.67
N LYS A 146 -9.66 9.42 -25.48
CA LYS A 146 -10.33 9.65 -24.18
C LYS A 146 -11.14 8.45 -23.66
N LYS A 147 -11.50 7.48 -24.51
CA LYS A 147 -12.14 6.22 -24.15
C LYS A 147 -11.11 5.11 -23.85
N LEU A 148 -9.81 5.45 -23.81
CA LEU A 148 -8.67 4.58 -23.51
C LEU A 148 -8.40 3.51 -24.58
N TYR A 149 -8.94 3.67 -25.79
CA TYR A 149 -8.60 2.81 -26.94
C TYR A 149 -7.31 3.30 -27.60
N GLN A 150 -6.51 2.38 -28.07
CA GLN A 150 -5.29 2.66 -28.83
C GLN A 150 -5.65 3.34 -30.16
N THR A 151 -4.98 4.44 -30.50
CA THR A 151 -5.28 5.23 -31.72
C THR A 151 -4.39 4.89 -32.90
N LYS A 152 -3.22 4.26 -32.66
CA LYS A 152 -2.31 3.72 -33.68
C LYS A 152 -1.75 2.39 -33.19
N ARG A 153 -1.65 1.39 -34.07
CA ARG A 153 -0.82 0.20 -33.78
C ARG A 153 0.64 0.68 -33.64
N ILE A 154 1.29 0.28 -32.56
CA ILE A 154 2.72 0.50 -32.33
C ILE A 154 3.46 -0.48 -33.22
#